data_b8b92c7835b9038304037bd35a650642
#
_entry.id   b8b92c7835b9038304037bd35a650642
#
_cell.length_a   1.000
_cell.length_b   1.000
_cell.length_c   1.000
_cell.angle_alpha   90.00
_cell.angle_beta   90.00
_cell.angle_gamma   90.00
#
_symmetry.space_group_name_H-M   'P 1'
#
loop_
_entity.id
_entity.type
_entity.pdbx_description
1 polymer ?
#
loop_
_entity_poly.entity_id
_entity_poly.type
_entity_poly.pdbx_seq_one_letter_code
_entity_poly.pdbx_strand_id
1 'polypeptide(L)'
;MGNKAKLAVGLDLGSTATRLVVCALEGDTVKFLGYGDAPVEAWSRSRLAEREALAQSIRFALHEAELRAQVSPESAVIGVGGSVAGVNSRGLYEFGRRRDIEPGDLRYAVELAARIRLEEDRQVLQVCPQDFTLDGRAGYRNPKGISCARLEANIHVVTASIQDHQGIVSAVHQAHLAVEESIFEGIAAAYAAVLGEDRARGVATIDIGAQSTHVTVYDGDALLLATAIPLAGDHLTRDLS
;
A
#
# COMPACT_ATOMS: atom_id res chain seq x y z
N MET A 1 -3.00 26.80 -23.63
CA MET A 1 -2.16 25.85 -22.85
C MET A 1 -2.99 24.63 -22.61
N GLY A 2 -2.74 23.53 -23.32
CA GLY A 2 -3.48 22.27 -23.12
C GLY A 2 -3.22 21.76 -21.71
N ASN A 3 -4.30 21.42 -21.00
CA ASN A 3 -4.24 20.77 -19.71
C ASN A 3 -3.53 19.43 -19.92
N LYS A 4 -2.26 19.29 -19.50
CA LYS A 4 -1.57 17.99 -19.52
C LYS A 4 -2.40 17.04 -18.68
N ALA A 5 -2.89 15.96 -19.26
CA ALA A 5 -3.60 14.94 -18.52
C ALA A 5 -2.71 14.48 -17.34
N LYS A 6 -3.26 14.42 -16.14
CA LYS A 6 -2.51 13.91 -14.97
C LYS A 6 -2.29 12.42 -15.19
N LEU A 7 -1.04 11.98 -15.10
CA LEU A 7 -0.71 10.56 -15.18
C LEU A 7 -0.87 9.90 -13.81
N ALA A 8 -1.29 8.64 -13.83
CA ALA A 8 -1.19 7.71 -12.71
C ALA A 8 -0.32 6.54 -13.15
N VAL A 9 0.76 6.31 -12.43
CA VAL A 9 1.74 5.28 -12.76
C VAL A 9 1.89 4.34 -11.58
N GLY A 10 1.67 3.05 -11.81
CA GLY A 10 1.86 1.99 -10.82
C GLY A 10 3.07 1.12 -11.19
N LEU A 11 3.94 0.85 -10.24
CA LEU A 11 5.10 0.00 -10.37
C LEU A 11 4.99 -1.18 -9.40
N ASP A 12 4.77 -2.37 -9.93
CA ASP A 12 4.78 -3.66 -9.23
C ASP A 12 6.17 -4.27 -9.27
N LEU A 13 6.73 -4.56 -8.10
CA LEU A 13 8.09 -5.07 -7.93
C LEU A 13 8.07 -6.55 -7.49
N GLY A 14 7.40 -7.38 -8.29
CA GLY A 14 7.24 -8.80 -8.01
C GLY A 14 8.55 -9.59 -7.99
N SER A 15 8.52 -10.79 -7.41
CA SER A 15 9.73 -11.62 -7.24
C SER A 15 10.26 -12.22 -8.53
N THR A 16 9.44 -12.32 -9.59
CA THR A 16 9.82 -12.91 -10.90
C THR A 16 9.78 -11.90 -12.04
N ALA A 17 9.01 -10.83 -11.90
CA ALA A 17 8.91 -9.79 -12.91
C ALA A 17 8.60 -8.44 -12.28
N THR A 18 9.16 -7.39 -12.83
CA THR A 18 8.78 -6.00 -12.58
C THR A 18 7.75 -5.59 -13.61
N ARG A 19 6.66 -4.94 -13.20
CA ARG A 19 5.60 -4.46 -14.10
C ARG A 19 5.31 -3.00 -13.83
N LEU A 20 5.15 -2.22 -14.91
CA LEU A 20 4.82 -0.81 -14.83
C LEU A 20 3.61 -0.53 -15.71
N VAL A 21 2.60 0.12 -15.12
CA VAL A 21 1.36 0.50 -15.81
C VAL A 21 1.22 2.01 -15.82
N VAL A 22 0.89 2.57 -16.98
CA VAL A 22 0.67 4.00 -17.18
C VAL A 22 -0.79 4.24 -17.55
N CYS A 23 -1.45 5.12 -16.81
CA CYS A 23 -2.81 5.56 -17.03
C CYS A 23 -2.89 7.09 -17.09
N ALA A 24 -3.90 7.63 -17.79
CA ALA A 24 -4.29 9.03 -17.71
C ALA A 24 -5.50 9.17 -16.77
N LEU A 25 -5.51 10.22 -15.97
CA LEU A 25 -6.64 10.62 -15.13
C LEU A 25 -7.44 11.71 -15.85
N GLU A 26 -8.67 11.40 -16.27
CA GLU A 26 -9.60 12.30 -16.94
C GLU A 26 -10.85 12.47 -16.05
N GLY A 27 -10.83 13.44 -15.13
CA GLY A 27 -11.86 13.58 -14.09
C GLY A 27 -11.85 12.34 -13.17
N ASP A 28 -12.99 11.66 -13.07
CA ASP A 28 -13.16 10.42 -12.29
C ASP A 28 -12.85 9.13 -13.08
N THR A 29 -12.37 9.27 -14.32
CA THR A 29 -12.09 8.14 -15.20
C THR A 29 -10.58 7.87 -15.26
N VAL A 30 -10.21 6.61 -15.12
CA VAL A 30 -8.84 6.11 -15.31
C VAL A 30 -8.77 5.45 -16.70
N LYS A 31 -7.97 6.05 -17.59
CA LYS A 31 -7.77 5.55 -18.96
C LYS A 31 -6.39 4.87 -19.04
N PHE A 32 -6.39 3.59 -19.37
CA PHE A 32 -5.15 2.85 -19.63
C PHE A 32 -4.43 3.39 -20.88
N LEU A 33 -3.14 3.66 -20.78
CA LEU A 33 -2.29 4.12 -21.89
C LEU A 33 -1.30 3.07 -22.34
N GLY A 34 -0.67 2.35 -21.43
CA GLY A 34 0.33 1.34 -21.76
C GLY A 34 0.92 0.66 -20.53
N TYR A 35 1.63 -0.41 -20.76
CA TYR A 35 2.36 -1.14 -19.73
C TYR A 35 3.69 -1.64 -20.25
N GLY A 36 4.60 -1.95 -19.32
CA GLY A 36 5.83 -2.68 -19.60
C GLY A 36 6.09 -3.70 -18.52
N ASP A 37 6.73 -4.79 -18.88
CA ASP A 37 7.16 -5.83 -17.96
C ASP A 37 8.58 -6.30 -18.31
N ALA A 38 9.32 -6.73 -17.29
CA ALA A 38 10.64 -7.27 -17.42
C ALA A 38 10.90 -8.35 -16.37
N PRO A 39 11.62 -9.43 -16.72
CA PRO A 39 12.03 -10.42 -15.72
C PRO A 39 12.98 -9.78 -14.70
N VAL A 40 12.98 -10.32 -13.49
CA VAL A 40 13.83 -9.85 -12.40
C VAL A 40 14.37 -11.01 -11.58
N GLU A 41 15.65 -10.97 -11.25
CA GLU A 41 16.34 -11.91 -10.37
C GLU A 41 17.02 -11.12 -9.23
N ALA A 42 16.23 -10.29 -8.54
CA ALA A 42 16.72 -9.39 -7.50
C ALA A 42 16.36 -9.86 -6.08
N TRP A 43 15.51 -10.88 -5.94
CA TRP A 43 14.91 -11.26 -4.69
C TRP A 43 15.41 -12.61 -4.19
N SER A 44 15.64 -12.69 -2.88
CA SER A 44 15.96 -13.94 -2.19
C SER A 44 15.16 -14.02 -0.89
N ARG A 45 14.36 -15.06 -0.74
CA ARG A 45 13.48 -15.28 0.45
C ARG A 45 12.62 -14.05 0.77
N SER A 46 12.01 -13.50 -0.27
CA SER A 46 11.14 -12.31 -0.20
C SER A 46 11.84 -11.03 0.27
N ARG A 47 13.19 -10.97 0.20
CA ARG A 47 13.99 -9.80 0.53
C ARG A 47 14.80 -9.35 -0.67
N LEU A 48 15.05 -8.04 -0.78
CA LEU A 48 15.88 -7.48 -1.85
C LEU A 48 17.35 -7.89 -1.64
N ALA A 49 17.87 -8.73 -2.54
CA ALA A 49 19.26 -9.21 -2.53
C ALA A 49 20.15 -8.42 -3.50
N GLU A 50 19.65 -8.15 -4.72
CA GLU A 50 20.41 -7.56 -5.82
C GLU A 50 19.75 -6.27 -6.32
N ARG A 51 20.13 -5.13 -5.71
CA ARG A 51 19.54 -3.82 -6.03
C ARG A 51 19.74 -3.40 -7.50
N GLU A 52 20.91 -3.66 -8.07
CA GLU A 52 21.21 -3.29 -9.47
C GLU A 52 20.37 -4.11 -10.46
N ALA A 53 20.14 -5.39 -10.19
CA ALA A 53 19.26 -6.23 -11.01
C ALA A 53 17.82 -5.69 -10.98
N LEU A 54 17.34 -5.24 -9.82
CA LEU A 54 16.03 -4.59 -9.70
C LEU A 54 15.99 -3.29 -10.50
N ALA A 55 16.99 -2.41 -10.36
CA ALA A 55 17.04 -1.15 -11.10
C ALA A 55 17.06 -1.38 -12.62
N GLN A 56 17.77 -2.41 -13.07
CA GLN A 56 17.81 -2.78 -14.51
C GLN A 56 16.44 -3.26 -14.98
N SER A 57 15.77 -4.13 -14.24
CA SER A 57 14.42 -4.62 -14.57
C SER A 57 13.42 -3.46 -14.63
N ILE A 58 13.49 -2.49 -13.67
CA ILE A 58 12.65 -1.29 -13.71
C ILE A 58 12.90 -0.47 -14.98
N ARG A 59 14.16 -0.25 -15.36
CA ARG A 59 14.50 0.50 -16.60
C ARG A 59 13.89 -0.15 -17.84
N PHE A 60 13.94 -1.49 -17.93
CA PHE A 60 13.33 -2.21 -19.06
C PHE A 60 11.80 -2.08 -19.06
N ALA A 61 11.16 -2.29 -17.92
CA ALA A 61 9.70 -2.16 -17.82
C ALA A 61 9.24 -0.72 -18.11
N LEU A 62 9.98 0.29 -17.62
CA LEU A 62 9.71 1.70 -17.90
C LEU A 62 9.81 2.01 -19.39
N HIS A 63 10.89 1.59 -20.05
CA HIS A 63 11.10 1.81 -21.49
C HIS A 63 9.98 1.18 -22.33
N GLU A 64 9.59 -0.05 -22.04
CA GLU A 64 8.48 -0.73 -22.71
C GLU A 64 7.14 -0.01 -22.50
N ALA A 65 6.89 0.47 -21.27
CA ALA A 65 5.70 1.23 -20.98
C ALA A 65 5.65 2.58 -21.69
N GLU A 66 6.78 3.30 -21.78
CA GLU A 66 6.91 4.57 -22.51
C GLU A 66 6.63 4.39 -24.00
N LEU A 67 7.17 3.34 -24.62
CA LEU A 67 6.94 3.04 -26.04
C LEU A 67 5.46 2.81 -26.33
N ARG A 68 4.74 2.11 -25.45
CA ARG A 68 3.31 1.79 -25.64
C ARG A 68 2.40 2.95 -25.27
N ALA A 69 2.70 3.65 -24.17
CA ALA A 69 1.89 4.77 -23.69
C ALA A 69 2.13 6.07 -24.47
N GLN A 70 3.24 6.20 -25.20
CA GLN A 70 3.69 7.41 -25.90
C GLN A 70 3.81 8.63 -24.95
N VAL A 71 4.16 8.37 -23.69
CA VAL A 71 4.46 9.37 -22.66
C VAL A 71 5.62 8.89 -21.80
N SER A 72 6.35 9.81 -21.19
CA SER A 72 7.45 9.49 -20.27
C SER A 72 7.04 9.82 -18.84
N PRO A 73 6.77 8.82 -17.98
CA PRO A 73 6.48 9.01 -16.58
C PRO A 73 7.70 9.56 -15.82
N GLU A 74 7.50 10.52 -14.93
CA GLU A 74 8.54 11.07 -14.06
C GLU A 74 8.51 10.46 -12.64
N SER A 75 7.36 9.92 -12.24
CA SER A 75 7.13 9.31 -10.93
C SER A 75 6.18 8.12 -10.99
N ALA A 76 6.21 7.29 -9.98
CA ALA A 76 5.29 6.17 -9.82
C ALA A 76 4.93 5.93 -8.35
N VAL A 77 3.74 5.37 -8.13
CA VAL A 77 3.38 4.68 -6.89
C VAL A 77 3.97 3.28 -6.95
N ILE A 78 4.75 2.90 -5.93
CA ILE A 78 5.43 1.61 -5.89
C ILE A 78 4.74 0.63 -4.96
N GLY A 79 4.62 -0.63 -5.39
CA GLY A 79 4.26 -1.74 -4.53
C GLY A 79 5.42 -2.14 -3.62
N VAL A 80 5.13 -2.43 -2.36
CA VAL A 80 6.07 -2.99 -1.39
C VAL A 80 5.49 -4.28 -0.86
N GLY A 81 6.18 -5.39 -1.10
CA GLY A 81 5.85 -6.72 -0.59
C GLY A 81 6.89 -7.22 0.42
N GLY A 82 7.06 -8.53 0.50
CA GLY A 82 8.12 -9.16 1.29
C GLY A 82 7.91 -9.05 2.80
N SER A 83 8.76 -8.32 3.51
CA SER A 83 8.70 -8.22 4.97
C SER A 83 7.73 -7.14 5.45
N VAL A 84 6.45 -7.28 5.11
CA VAL A 84 5.36 -6.41 5.56
C VAL A 84 4.60 -7.08 6.71
N ALA A 85 4.29 -6.31 7.74
CA ALA A 85 3.47 -6.73 8.86
C ALA A 85 2.50 -5.63 9.27
N GLY A 86 1.35 -6.02 9.78
CA GLY A 86 0.33 -5.10 10.27
C GLY A 86 0.09 -5.22 11.76
N VAL A 87 -0.26 -4.11 12.39
CA VAL A 87 -0.65 -4.05 13.80
C VAL A 87 -1.84 -3.12 13.98
N ASN A 88 -2.80 -3.54 14.80
CA ASN A 88 -3.92 -2.68 15.19
C ASN A 88 -3.50 -1.79 16.37
N SER A 89 -3.88 -0.53 16.31
CA SER A 89 -3.61 0.45 17.36
C SER A 89 -4.81 1.36 17.63
N ARG A 90 -4.78 2.03 18.75
CA ARG A 90 -5.83 2.96 19.20
C ARG A 90 -5.23 4.25 19.73
N GLY A 91 -5.90 5.37 19.43
CA GLY A 91 -5.52 6.68 19.94
C GLY A 91 -6.69 7.38 20.58
N LEU A 92 -6.58 7.70 21.87
CA LEU A 92 -7.60 8.40 22.62
C LEU A 92 -7.33 9.90 22.63
N TYR A 93 -8.33 10.69 22.26
CA TYR A 93 -8.36 12.14 22.39
C TYR A 93 -9.52 12.58 23.30
N GLU A 94 -9.19 13.20 24.43
CA GLU A 94 -10.17 13.73 25.39
C GLU A 94 -10.32 15.24 25.20
N PHE A 95 -11.57 15.72 25.04
CA PHE A 95 -11.85 17.13 24.78
C PHE A 95 -11.95 17.99 26.05
N GLY A 96 -11.91 17.37 27.23
CA GLY A 96 -12.13 18.06 28.52
C GLY A 96 -13.59 18.45 28.78
N ARG A 97 -14.35 18.79 27.75
CA ARG A 97 -15.80 19.02 27.78
C ARG A 97 -16.44 18.49 26.50
N ARG A 98 -17.71 18.12 26.59
CA ARG A 98 -18.46 17.65 25.41
C ARG A 98 -18.57 18.75 24.37
N ARG A 99 -18.23 18.44 23.13
CA ARG A 99 -18.36 19.33 21.98
C ARG A 99 -18.47 18.52 20.69
N ASP A 100 -18.84 19.17 19.60
CA ASP A 100 -18.92 18.55 18.28
C ASP A 100 -17.50 18.26 17.74
N ILE A 101 -17.38 17.12 17.06
CA ILE A 101 -16.14 16.67 16.46
C ILE A 101 -15.88 17.44 15.15
N GLU A 102 -14.70 18.02 15.04
CA GLU A 102 -14.21 18.67 13.83
C GLU A 102 -13.28 17.74 13.01
N PRO A 103 -13.07 18.00 11.70
CA PRO A 103 -12.15 17.19 10.88
C PRO A 103 -10.72 17.14 11.45
N GLY A 104 -10.27 18.20 12.12
CA GLY A 104 -8.98 18.27 12.80
C GLY A 104 -8.85 17.25 13.93
N ASP A 105 -9.95 17.02 14.68
CA ASP A 105 -9.97 16.08 15.80
C ASP A 105 -9.80 14.65 15.32
N LEU A 106 -10.44 14.29 14.18
CA LEU A 106 -10.32 12.96 13.59
C LEU A 106 -8.87 12.68 13.18
N ARG A 107 -8.24 13.64 12.50
CA ARG A 107 -6.82 13.51 12.12
C ARG A 107 -5.92 13.37 13.34
N TYR A 108 -6.14 14.21 14.36
CA TYR A 108 -5.34 14.17 15.57
C TYR A 108 -5.48 12.85 16.34
N ALA A 109 -6.71 12.31 16.44
CA ALA A 109 -6.95 11.00 17.07
C ALA A 109 -6.22 9.87 16.30
N VAL A 110 -6.22 9.91 14.95
CA VAL A 110 -5.47 8.97 14.10
C VAL A 110 -3.96 9.14 14.32
N GLU A 111 -3.44 10.37 14.40
CA GLU A 111 -2.03 10.63 14.69
C GLU A 111 -1.62 10.09 16.08
N LEU A 112 -2.49 10.24 17.10
CA LEU A 112 -2.26 9.65 18.42
C LEU A 112 -2.20 8.12 18.35
N ALA A 113 -3.12 7.49 17.60
CA ALA A 113 -3.13 6.06 17.39
C ALA A 113 -1.88 5.55 16.65
N ALA A 114 -1.33 6.36 15.73
CA ALA A 114 -0.14 6.02 14.96
C ALA A 114 1.18 6.12 15.75
N ARG A 115 1.17 6.68 16.98
CA ARG A 115 2.34 6.76 17.86
C ARG A 115 2.63 5.42 18.55
N ILE A 116 2.88 4.40 17.74
CA ILE A 116 3.23 3.06 18.20
C ILE A 116 4.75 2.91 18.36
N ARG A 117 5.17 2.02 19.26
CA ARG A 117 6.57 1.61 19.33
C ARG A 117 6.81 0.53 18.27
N LEU A 118 7.72 0.82 17.36
CA LEU A 118 8.17 -0.13 16.35
C LEU A 118 9.48 -0.81 16.78
N GLU A 119 9.77 -1.97 16.19
CA GLU A 119 11.10 -2.57 16.23
C GLU A 119 12.10 -1.68 15.48
N GLU A 120 13.38 -1.75 15.81
CA GLU A 120 14.41 -0.82 15.31
C GLU A 120 14.62 -0.89 13.79
N ASP A 121 14.31 -2.04 13.18
CA ASP A 121 14.44 -2.28 11.75
C ASP A 121 13.15 -2.00 10.95
N ARG A 122 12.09 -1.50 11.60
CA ARG A 122 10.79 -1.28 10.96
C ARG A 122 10.40 0.19 10.89
N GLN A 123 9.66 0.52 9.83
CA GLN A 123 9.03 1.83 9.65
C GLN A 123 7.55 1.68 9.28
N VAL A 124 6.77 2.72 9.55
CA VAL A 124 5.39 2.81 9.08
C VAL A 124 5.38 2.98 7.56
N LEU A 125 4.68 2.09 6.87
CA LEU A 125 4.41 2.18 5.43
C LEU A 125 3.07 2.88 5.18
N GLN A 126 2.01 2.44 5.88
CA GLN A 126 0.67 3.03 5.75
C GLN A 126 -0.06 3.05 7.10
N VAL A 127 -0.93 4.05 7.27
CA VAL A 127 -1.88 4.14 8.39
C VAL A 127 -3.28 4.09 7.80
N CYS A 128 -4.03 3.06 8.17
CA CYS A 128 -5.37 2.80 7.66
C CYS A 128 -6.40 2.97 8.78
N PRO A 129 -7.16 4.07 8.83
CA PRO A 129 -8.25 4.22 9.79
C PRO A 129 -9.31 3.14 9.59
N GLN A 130 -9.78 2.55 10.70
CA GLN A 130 -10.81 1.52 10.70
C GLN A 130 -12.16 2.13 11.07
N ASP A 131 -12.29 2.57 12.30
CA ASP A 131 -13.46 3.25 12.84
C ASP A 131 -13.09 4.18 14.00
N PHE A 132 -14.11 4.81 14.58
CA PHE A 132 -13.98 5.64 15.75
C PHE A 132 -14.92 5.16 16.85
N THR A 133 -14.47 5.34 18.09
CA THR A 133 -15.26 5.09 19.30
C THR A 133 -15.55 6.42 19.99
N LEU A 134 -16.82 6.72 20.27
CA LEU A 134 -17.28 7.95 20.91
C LEU A 134 -17.85 7.63 22.30
N ASP A 135 -17.29 8.21 23.37
CA ASP A 135 -17.73 7.98 24.75
C ASP A 135 -17.93 6.47 25.06
N GLY A 136 -17.07 5.59 24.50
CA GLY A 136 -17.12 4.15 24.69
C GLY A 136 -18.03 3.38 23.71
N ARG A 137 -18.69 4.05 22.75
CA ARG A 137 -19.49 3.41 21.69
C ARG A 137 -18.68 3.33 20.40
N ALA A 138 -18.37 2.14 19.95
CA ALA A 138 -17.60 1.87 18.73
C ALA A 138 -18.44 1.90 17.44
N GLY A 139 -17.77 1.81 16.27
CA GLY A 139 -18.38 1.56 14.96
C GLY A 139 -18.75 2.82 14.17
N TYR A 140 -18.25 3.99 14.55
CA TYR A 140 -18.46 5.20 13.76
C TYR A 140 -17.42 5.32 12.65
N ARG A 141 -17.83 5.33 11.39
CA ARG A 141 -16.94 5.51 10.24
C ARG A 141 -16.54 6.97 10.00
N ASN A 142 -17.50 7.88 10.12
CA ASN A 142 -17.28 9.32 9.98
C ASN A 142 -18.10 10.10 11.03
N PRO A 143 -17.57 10.28 12.23
CA PRO A 143 -18.32 10.92 13.33
C PRO A 143 -18.25 12.45 13.31
N LYS A 144 -17.87 13.09 12.21
CA LYS A 144 -17.83 14.55 12.08
C LYS A 144 -19.19 15.17 12.47
N GLY A 145 -19.18 16.16 13.35
CA GLY A 145 -20.36 16.88 13.81
C GLY A 145 -21.15 16.16 14.92
N ILE A 146 -20.75 14.96 15.34
CA ILE A 146 -21.33 14.28 16.50
C ILE A 146 -20.69 14.83 17.78
N SER A 147 -21.50 15.08 18.81
CA SER A 147 -21.01 15.61 20.08
C SER A 147 -20.52 14.49 21.00
N CYS A 148 -19.28 14.59 21.47
CA CYS A 148 -18.72 13.68 22.47
C CYS A 148 -17.71 14.39 23.39
N ALA A 149 -17.29 13.71 24.45
CA ALA A 149 -16.23 14.14 25.35
C ALA A 149 -14.93 13.35 25.10
N ARG A 150 -15.05 12.11 24.59
CA ARG A 150 -13.92 11.21 24.32
C ARG A 150 -14.05 10.64 22.93
N LEU A 151 -13.00 10.85 22.11
CA LEU A 151 -12.87 10.34 20.76
C LEU A 151 -11.69 9.36 20.73
N GLU A 152 -11.93 8.10 20.34
CA GLU A 152 -10.87 7.13 20.12
C GLU A 152 -10.86 6.75 18.64
N ALA A 153 -9.69 6.78 18.00
CA ALA A 153 -9.49 6.27 16.65
C ALA A 153 -8.94 4.85 16.72
N ASN A 154 -9.56 3.92 16.00
CA ASN A 154 -9.05 2.58 15.77
C ASN A 154 -8.40 2.56 14.39
N ILE A 155 -7.16 2.09 14.30
CA ILE A 155 -6.39 2.07 13.06
C ILE A 155 -5.67 0.74 12.86
N HIS A 156 -5.40 0.41 11.60
CA HIS A 156 -4.43 -0.61 11.21
C HIS A 156 -3.17 0.08 10.70
N VAL A 157 -2.01 -0.23 11.27
CA VAL A 157 -0.72 0.30 10.84
C VAL A 157 0.02 -0.79 10.08
N VAL A 158 0.32 -0.54 8.82
CA VAL A 158 1.15 -1.41 7.99
C VAL A 158 2.59 -0.95 8.09
N THR A 159 3.50 -1.87 8.38
CA THR A 159 4.92 -1.59 8.57
C THR A 159 5.75 -2.43 7.61
N ALA A 160 6.93 -1.91 7.22
CA ALA A 160 7.89 -2.59 6.35
C ALA A 160 9.31 -2.52 6.94
N SER A 161 10.19 -3.40 6.48
CA SER A 161 11.62 -3.32 6.79
C SER A 161 12.20 -2.01 6.24
N ILE A 162 12.92 -1.26 7.07
CA ILE A 162 13.61 -0.03 6.66
C ILE A 162 14.62 -0.33 5.56
N GLN A 163 15.43 -1.38 5.73
CA GLN A 163 16.48 -1.74 4.79
C GLN A 163 15.92 -2.12 3.42
N ASP A 164 14.89 -2.99 3.37
CA ASP A 164 14.30 -3.43 2.11
C ASP A 164 13.63 -2.26 1.39
N HIS A 165 12.85 -1.44 2.11
CA HIS A 165 12.18 -0.28 1.55
C HIS A 165 13.17 0.76 0.98
N GLN A 166 14.24 1.09 1.73
CA GLN A 166 15.28 2.00 1.26
C GLN A 166 16.02 1.45 0.04
N GLY A 167 16.27 0.13 0.02
CA GLY A 167 16.85 -0.56 -1.14
C GLY A 167 15.97 -0.46 -2.39
N ILE A 168 14.67 -0.68 -2.25
CA ILE A 168 13.66 -0.54 -3.30
C ILE A 168 13.64 0.90 -3.83
N VAL A 169 13.46 1.90 -2.95
CA VAL A 169 13.43 3.32 -3.34
C VAL A 169 14.73 3.72 -4.07
N SER A 170 15.87 3.24 -3.59
CA SER A 170 17.16 3.48 -4.25
C SER A 170 17.24 2.87 -5.67
N ALA A 171 16.70 1.65 -5.86
CA ALA A 171 16.64 1.01 -7.18
C ALA A 171 15.74 1.78 -8.16
N VAL A 172 14.58 2.28 -7.68
CA VAL A 172 13.66 3.10 -8.47
C VAL A 172 14.34 4.40 -8.91
N HIS A 173 15.04 5.09 -8.00
CA HIS A 173 15.79 6.31 -8.32
C HIS A 173 16.94 6.02 -9.32
N GLN A 174 17.64 4.88 -9.21
CA GLN A 174 18.66 4.46 -10.17
C GLN A 174 18.08 4.18 -11.56
N ALA A 175 16.79 3.87 -11.64
CA ALA A 175 16.06 3.75 -12.90
C ALA A 175 15.54 5.09 -13.45
N HIS A 176 15.93 6.22 -12.86
CA HIS A 176 15.50 7.58 -13.21
C HIS A 176 13.98 7.83 -13.04
N LEU A 177 13.35 7.14 -12.11
CA LEU A 177 11.95 7.30 -11.77
C LEU A 177 11.86 7.79 -10.30
N ALA A 178 11.02 8.79 -10.02
CA ALA A 178 10.76 9.24 -8.66
C ALA A 178 9.68 8.37 -8.00
N VAL A 179 9.81 8.15 -6.68
CA VAL A 179 8.77 7.50 -5.89
C VAL A 179 7.76 8.54 -5.42
N GLU A 180 6.52 8.45 -5.87
CA GLU A 180 5.42 9.31 -5.43
C GLU A 180 4.86 8.84 -4.09
N GLU A 181 4.61 7.54 -3.96
CA GLU A 181 4.11 6.89 -2.77
C GLU A 181 4.54 5.42 -2.76
N SER A 182 4.64 4.83 -1.56
CA SER A 182 4.88 3.40 -1.37
C SER A 182 3.66 2.78 -0.69
N ILE A 183 3.09 1.73 -1.28
CA ILE A 183 1.92 1.04 -0.76
C ILE A 183 2.20 -0.45 -0.59
N PHE A 184 1.50 -1.10 0.32
CA PHE A 184 1.55 -2.56 0.42
C PHE A 184 0.86 -3.21 -0.78
N GLU A 185 1.56 -4.11 -1.48
CA GLU A 185 1.06 -4.80 -2.68
C GLU A 185 -0.27 -5.51 -2.44
N GLY A 186 -0.43 -6.17 -1.28
CA GLY A 186 -1.68 -6.82 -0.92
C GLY A 186 -2.89 -5.88 -0.84
N ILE A 187 -2.68 -4.60 -0.46
CA ILE A 187 -3.73 -3.58 -0.50
C ILE A 187 -4.05 -3.22 -1.95
N ALA A 188 -3.04 -3.00 -2.79
CA ALA A 188 -3.23 -2.69 -4.21
C ALA A 188 -3.99 -3.82 -4.93
N ALA A 189 -3.59 -5.09 -4.70
CA ALA A 189 -4.25 -6.27 -5.25
C ALA A 189 -5.72 -6.37 -4.80
N ALA A 190 -6.00 -6.11 -3.52
CA ALA A 190 -7.36 -6.10 -3.01
C ALA A 190 -8.24 -5.03 -3.67
N TYR A 191 -7.72 -3.82 -3.87
CA TYR A 191 -8.45 -2.75 -4.56
C TYR A 191 -8.72 -3.08 -6.03
N ALA A 192 -7.83 -3.80 -6.69
CA ALA A 192 -7.98 -4.21 -8.08
C ALA A 192 -8.94 -5.39 -8.27
N ALA A 193 -8.96 -6.35 -7.34
CA ALA A 193 -9.66 -7.63 -7.48
C ALA A 193 -11.03 -7.67 -6.81
N VAL A 194 -11.28 -6.84 -5.78
CA VAL A 194 -12.48 -6.91 -4.95
C VAL A 194 -13.44 -5.77 -5.25
N LEU A 195 -14.68 -6.11 -5.57
CA LEU A 195 -15.74 -5.13 -5.77
C LEU A 195 -16.14 -4.48 -4.42
N GLY A 196 -16.63 -3.23 -4.48
CA GLY A 196 -17.06 -2.51 -3.27
C GLY A 196 -18.17 -3.23 -2.49
N GLU A 197 -19.09 -3.91 -3.19
CA GLU A 197 -20.16 -4.71 -2.58
C GLU A 197 -19.65 -5.95 -1.83
N ASP A 198 -18.58 -6.57 -2.29
CA ASP A 198 -17.96 -7.70 -1.61
C ASP A 198 -17.24 -7.23 -0.34
N ARG A 199 -16.54 -6.08 -0.41
CA ARG A 199 -15.93 -5.47 0.79
C ARG A 199 -16.97 -5.12 1.85
N ALA A 200 -18.15 -4.63 1.46
CA ALA A 200 -19.23 -4.30 2.38
C ALA A 200 -19.75 -5.51 3.18
N ARG A 201 -19.55 -6.72 2.67
CA ARG A 201 -19.93 -7.99 3.34
C ARG A 201 -18.81 -8.58 4.18
N GLY A 202 -17.63 -8.00 4.12
CA GLY A 202 -16.40 -8.57 4.67
C GLY A 202 -15.72 -9.52 3.69
N VAL A 203 -14.44 -9.28 3.42
CA VAL A 203 -13.66 -10.06 2.45
C VAL A 203 -12.23 -10.25 2.93
N ALA A 204 -11.68 -11.45 2.66
CA ALA A 204 -10.26 -11.71 2.74
C ALA A 204 -9.70 -11.90 1.33
N THR A 205 -8.60 -11.22 1.01
CA THR A 205 -7.84 -11.49 -0.20
C THR A 205 -6.56 -12.24 0.14
N ILE A 206 -6.21 -13.22 -0.68
CA ILE A 206 -4.98 -13.99 -0.58
C ILE A 206 -4.32 -13.94 -1.96
N ASP A 207 -3.25 -13.18 -2.05
CA ASP A 207 -2.43 -13.04 -3.26
C ASP A 207 -1.18 -13.91 -3.13
N ILE A 208 -1.12 -15.00 -3.90
CA ILE A 208 -0.03 -15.98 -3.84
C ILE A 208 0.93 -15.70 -4.99
N GLY A 209 2.05 -15.04 -4.67
CA GLY A 209 3.13 -14.77 -5.61
C GLY A 209 4.11 -15.93 -5.76
N ALA A 210 5.34 -15.63 -6.19
CA ALA A 210 6.43 -16.61 -6.28
C ALA A 210 7.10 -16.84 -4.92
N GLN A 211 7.50 -15.78 -4.21
CA GLN A 211 8.24 -15.89 -2.94
C GLN A 211 7.43 -15.49 -1.71
N SER A 212 6.37 -14.69 -1.86
CA SER A 212 5.52 -14.21 -0.77
C SER A 212 4.04 -14.38 -1.08
N THR A 213 3.26 -14.58 -0.03
CA THR A 213 1.80 -14.56 -0.06
C THR A 213 1.33 -13.35 0.75
N HIS A 214 0.52 -12.48 0.14
CA HIS A 214 -0.05 -11.32 0.79
C HIS A 214 -1.49 -11.60 1.22
N VAL A 215 -1.81 -11.27 2.46
CA VAL A 215 -3.16 -11.46 3.01
C VAL A 215 -3.68 -10.11 3.48
N THR A 216 -4.86 -9.74 3.00
CA THR A 216 -5.61 -8.59 3.54
C THR A 216 -7.02 -8.99 3.91
N VAL A 217 -7.55 -8.41 4.99
CA VAL A 217 -8.93 -8.63 5.43
C VAL A 217 -9.61 -7.29 5.60
N TYR A 218 -10.76 -7.14 4.98
CA TYR A 218 -11.60 -5.95 5.04
C TYR A 218 -12.97 -6.24 5.66
N ASP A 219 -13.50 -5.26 6.37
CA ASP A 219 -14.91 -5.15 6.75
C ASP A 219 -15.41 -3.77 6.29
N GLY A 220 -16.15 -3.74 5.21
CA GLY A 220 -16.41 -2.51 4.47
C GLY A 220 -15.09 -1.88 3.98
N ASP A 221 -14.89 -0.61 4.28
CA ASP A 221 -13.66 0.10 3.93
C ASP A 221 -12.56 -0.03 5.01
N ALA A 222 -12.85 -0.69 6.14
CA ALA A 222 -11.86 -0.89 7.18
C ALA A 222 -10.94 -2.05 6.89
N LEU A 223 -9.65 -1.79 6.78
CA LEU A 223 -8.61 -2.80 6.73
C LEU A 223 -8.38 -3.35 8.14
N LEU A 224 -8.73 -4.61 8.38
CA LEU A 224 -8.60 -5.27 9.68
C LEU A 224 -7.26 -5.99 9.85
N LEU A 225 -6.72 -6.50 8.74
CA LEU A 225 -5.45 -7.22 8.70
C LEU A 225 -4.74 -6.95 7.37
N ALA A 226 -3.43 -6.71 7.44
CA ALA A 226 -2.53 -6.72 6.30
C ALA A 226 -1.22 -7.40 6.72
N THR A 227 -0.80 -8.42 5.98
CA THR A 227 0.45 -9.14 6.29
C THR A 227 1.01 -9.83 5.06
N ALA A 228 2.33 -10.04 5.05
CA ALA A 228 3.03 -10.86 4.08
C ALA A 228 3.57 -12.13 4.77
N ILE A 229 3.38 -13.26 4.12
CA ILE A 229 3.88 -14.57 4.55
C ILE A 229 5.00 -14.96 3.57
N PRO A 230 6.22 -15.28 4.03
CA PRO A 230 7.37 -15.61 3.16
C PRO A 230 7.31 -17.07 2.67
N LEU A 231 6.14 -17.51 2.24
CA LEU A 231 5.85 -18.83 1.65
C LEU A 231 4.91 -18.63 0.46
N ALA A 232 5.25 -19.19 -0.70
CA ALA A 232 4.47 -19.03 -1.93
C ALA A 232 4.85 -20.06 -3.00
N GLY A 233 4.59 -19.80 -4.27
CA GLY A 233 4.72 -20.74 -5.39
C GLY A 233 6.08 -21.42 -5.50
N ASP A 234 7.20 -20.71 -5.29
CA ASP A 234 8.55 -21.27 -5.36
C ASP A 234 8.80 -22.37 -4.31
N HIS A 235 8.14 -22.28 -3.15
CA HIS A 235 8.23 -23.29 -2.10
C HIS A 235 7.53 -24.58 -2.55
N LEU A 236 6.31 -24.44 -3.10
CA LEU A 236 5.55 -25.59 -3.63
C LEU A 236 6.30 -26.25 -4.80
N THR A 237 6.85 -25.49 -5.73
CA THR A 237 7.64 -26.00 -6.86
C THR A 237 8.87 -26.77 -6.38
N ARG A 238 9.57 -26.24 -5.37
CA ARG A 238 10.77 -26.86 -4.81
C ARG A 238 10.47 -28.15 -4.04
N ASP A 239 9.31 -28.23 -3.37
CA ASP A 239 8.91 -29.44 -2.65
C ASP A 239 8.48 -30.57 -3.60
N LEU A 240 8.15 -30.24 -4.87
CA LEU A 240 7.75 -31.21 -5.89
C LEU A 240 8.90 -31.62 -6.83
N SER A 241 10.06 -30.97 -6.75
CA SER A 241 11.24 -31.23 -7.60
C SER A 241 12.30 -32.03 -6.88
#